data_210911f222a7d16c1650e26315ddfd4a
#
_entry.id   210911f222a7d16c1650e26315ddfd4a
#
_cell.length_a   1.000
_cell.length_b   1.000
_cell.length_c   1.000
_cell.angle_alpha   90.00
_cell.angle_beta   90.00
_cell.angle_gamma   90.00
#
_symmetry.space_group_name_H-M   'P 1'
#
loop_
_entity.id
_entity.type
_entity.pdbx_description
1 polymer ?
#
loop_
_entity_poly.entity_id
_entity_poly.type
_entity_poly.pdbx_seq_one_letter_code
_entity_poly.pdbx_strand_id
1 'polypeptide(L)'
;MDAVVLRPCEGESLFNGRIVIKADFDQLCITESHFDSARDGASPHFHRQHADSFYVLEGGLAVLVVDEEKLLSANAFASAPPEVVHGFRTTSPARFLNFHTPDGGFAGNLQARDRGEPGGFDSFDAVAGSGPPGADSVFLGPGEGERLEGNTRIATIKVGREELALIEFELEPGFVGPDPHSHDDHIDSFYVLDGEPEFFVGGETFRLGSGSFVAAPIGAVHAFSNPGPDRARLLNIHAPSVGFHEWLRTVS
;
A
#
# COMPACT_ATOMS: atom_id res chain seq x y z
N MET A 1 -15.53 5.83 12.12
CA MET A 1 -15.59 4.68 11.18
C MET A 1 -15.19 3.43 11.95
N ASP A 2 -15.74 2.28 11.58
CA ASP A 2 -15.37 1.02 12.23
C ASP A 2 -14.03 0.52 11.68
N ALA A 3 -13.31 -0.26 12.49
CA ALA A 3 -12.09 -0.93 12.05
C ALA A 3 -12.41 -1.92 10.90
N VAL A 4 -11.48 -2.05 9.99
CA VAL A 4 -11.59 -2.98 8.84
C VAL A 4 -10.68 -4.17 9.11
N VAL A 5 -11.23 -5.39 9.05
CA VAL A 5 -10.46 -6.64 9.13
C VAL A 5 -10.88 -7.53 7.97
N LEU A 6 -9.97 -7.80 7.05
CA LEU A 6 -10.20 -8.61 5.86
C LEU A 6 -9.25 -9.81 5.83
N ARG A 7 -9.80 -10.99 5.64
CA ARG A 7 -9.02 -12.21 5.37
C ARG A 7 -8.52 -12.22 3.93
N PRO A 8 -7.63 -13.14 3.54
CA PRO A 8 -7.17 -13.25 2.17
C PRO A 8 -8.34 -13.28 1.18
N CYS A 9 -8.23 -12.52 0.11
CA CYS A 9 -9.24 -12.34 -0.95
C CYS A 9 -10.53 -11.62 -0.53
N GLU A 10 -10.72 -11.25 0.72
CA GLU A 10 -11.86 -10.42 1.15
C GLU A 10 -11.64 -8.95 0.77
N GLY A 11 -12.75 -8.22 0.63
CA GLY A 11 -12.86 -6.83 0.22
C GLY A 11 -13.95 -6.66 -0.83
N GLU A 12 -14.15 -5.44 -1.31
CA GLU A 12 -15.09 -5.17 -2.41
C GLU A 12 -14.49 -5.62 -3.74
N SER A 13 -15.06 -6.66 -4.32
CA SER A 13 -14.58 -7.31 -5.55
C SER A 13 -15.20 -6.66 -6.79
N LEU A 14 -14.37 -6.11 -7.67
CA LEU A 14 -14.74 -5.43 -8.90
C LEU A 14 -14.14 -6.13 -10.13
N PHE A 15 -14.75 -5.91 -11.31
CA PHE A 15 -14.29 -6.45 -12.59
C PHE A 15 -14.08 -7.98 -12.56
N ASN A 16 -15.06 -8.71 -11.98
CA ASN A 16 -15.03 -10.17 -11.81
C ASN A 16 -13.79 -10.65 -11.00
N GLY A 17 -13.44 -9.95 -9.93
CA GLY A 17 -12.35 -10.33 -9.03
C GLY A 17 -10.98 -9.84 -9.47
N ARG A 18 -10.88 -9.09 -10.57
CA ARG A 18 -9.59 -8.55 -11.02
C ARG A 18 -9.05 -7.43 -10.13
N ILE A 19 -9.93 -6.67 -9.48
CA ILE A 19 -9.57 -5.63 -8.52
C ILE A 19 -10.40 -5.86 -7.26
N VAL A 20 -9.73 -5.84 -6.11
CA VAL A 20 -10.36 -5.94 -4.80
C VAL A 20 -10.00 -4.69 -4.00
N ILE A 21 -10.98 -3.87 -3.65
CA ILE A 21 -10.76 -2.72 -2.77
C ILE A 21 -10.59 -3.23 -1.32
N LYS A 22 -9.45 -2.93 -0.72
CA LYS A 22 -9.10 -3.27 0.67
C LYS A 22 -9.38 -2.11 1.63
N ALA A 23 -9.17 -0.89 1.16
CA ALA A 23 -9.44 0.34 1.90
C ALA A 23 -10.07 1.37 0.97
N ASP A 24 -11.07 2.08 1.51
CA ASP A 24 -11.78 3.18 0.85
C ASP A 24 -12.04 4.26 1.91
N PHE A 25 -11.01 5.09 2.14
CA PHE A 25 -11.03 6.23 3.05
C PHE A 25 -10.61 7.49 2.31
N ASP A 26 -11.06 8.66 2.72
CA ASP A 26 -10.66 9.92 2.09
C ASP A 26 -9.13 10.09 1.99
N GLN A 27 -8.39 9.61 3.00
CA GLN A 27 -6.93 9.72 3.07
C GLN A 27 -6.20 8.60 2.32
N LEU A 28 -6.87 7.47 2.01
CA LEU A 28 -6.22 6.27 1.53
C LEU A 28 -7.20 5.36 0.80
N CYS A 29 -6.93 5.11 -0.48
CA CYS A 29 -7.51 3.95 -1.17
C CYS A 29 -6.42 2.90 -1.40
N ILE A 30 -6.72 1.65 -1.05
CA ILE A 30 -5.86 0.50 -1.36
C ILE A 30 -6.65 -0.51 -2.18
N THR A 31 -6.10 -0.87 -3.32
CA THR A 31 -6.62 -1.98 -4.12
C THR A 31 -5.60 -3.11 -4.22
N GLU A 32 -6.07 -4.34 -4.28
CA GLU A 32 -5.29 -5.50 -4.69
C GLU A 32 -5.71 -5.90 -6.09
N SER A 33 -4.78 -5.83 -7.03
CA SER A 33 -5.00 -6.12 -8.45
C SER A 33 -4.48 -7.50 -8.82
N HIS A 34 -5.28 -8.24 -9.59
CA HIS A 34 -5.01 -9.60 -10.06
C HIS A 34 -5.06 -9.64 -11.58
N PHE A 35 -3.95 -9.94 -12.21
CA PHE A 35 -3.83 -10.06 -13.66
C PHE A 35 -3.31 -11.45 -14.03
N ASP A 36 -4.06 -12.18 -14.83
CA ASP A 36 -3.74 -13.57 -15.21
C ASP A 36 -2.68 -13.67 -16.33
N SER A 37 -2.34 -12.55 -16.95
CA SER A 37 -1.40 -12.51 -18.07
C SER A 37 -0.75 -11.13 -18.19
N ALA A 38 0.31 -11.05 -18.99
CA ALA A 38 0.85 -9.77 -19.43
C ALA A 38 -0.19 -8.99 -20.23
N ARG A 39 -0.37 -7.71 -19.87
CA ARG A 39 -1.32 -6.80 -20.54
C ARG A 39 -1.06 -5.36 -20.19
N ASP A 40 -1.60 -4.47 -21.02
CA ASP A 40 -1.61 -3.04 -20.72
C ASP A 40 -2.48 -2.76 -19.49
N GLY A 41 -1.96 -1.89 -18.63
CA GLY A 41 -2.62 -1.33 -17.47
C GLY A 41 -3.07 0.12 -17.73
N ALA A 42 -2.65 1.05 -16.87
CA ALA A 42 -2.92 2.46 -17.06
C ALA A 42 -1.94 3.07 -18.07
N SER A 43 -2.47 3.74 -19.11
CA SER A 43 -1.69 4.58 -20.03
C SER A 43 -1.02 5.73 -19.28
N PRO A 44 -0.01 6.42 -19.86
CA PRO A 44 0.62 7.55 -19.21
C PRO A 44 -0.39 8.63 -18.80
N HIS A 45 -0.39 8.99 -17.52
CA HIS A 45 -1.27 9.97 -16.90
C HIS A 45 -0.58 10.58 -15.68
N PHE A 46 -1.20 11.58 -15.06
CA PHE A 46 -0.77 12.15 -13.79
C PHE A 46 -1.96 12.50 -12.91
N HIS A 47 -1.70 12.64 -11.63
CA HIS A 47 -2.65 13.09 -10.62
C HIS A 47 -2.19 14.44 -10.06
N ARG A 48 -3.12 15.34 -9.76
CA ARG A 48 -2.77 16.67 -9.22
C ARG A 48 -2.66 16.68 -7.71
N GLN A 49 -3.45 15.85 -7.05
CA GLN A 49 -3.68 15.96 -5.60
C GLN A 49 -3.24 14.72 -4.82
N HIS A 50 -2.93 13.62 -5.48
CA HIS A 50 -2.54 12.39 -4.80
C HIS A 50 -1.34 11.72 -5.45
N ALA A 51 -0.64 10.95 -4.63
CA ALA A 51 0.42 10.05 -5.07
C ALA A 51 -0.16 8.69 -5.46
N ASP A 52 0.44 8.05 -6.45
CA ASP A 52 0.16 6.68 -6.86
C ASP A 52 1.36 5.78 -6.56
N SER A 53 1.13 4.68 -5.85
CA SER A 53 2.19 3.79 -5.40
C SER A 53 1.82 2.33 -5.62
N PHE A 54 2.84 1.51 -5.92
CA PHE A 54 2.69 0.10 -6.28
C PHE A 54 3.61 -0.77 -5.42
N TYR A 55 3.09 -1.81 -4.80
CA TYR A 55 3.87 -2.87 -4.17
C TYR A 55 3.54 -4.20 -4.83
N VAL A 56 4.52 -4.83 -5.46
CA VAL A 56 4.32 -6.08 -6.19
C VAL A 56 4.33 -7.26 -5.21
N LEU A 57 3.23 -8.00 -5.17
CA LEU A 57 3.09 -9.22 -4.37
C LEU A 57 3.60 -10.44 -5.11
N GLU A 58 3.25 -10.56 -6.41
CA GLU A 58 3.62 -11.69 -7.26
C GLU A 58 3.81 -11.24 -8.71
N GLY A 59 4.66 -11.94 -9.46
CA GLY A 59 4.85 -11.71 -10.88
C GLY A 59 5.68 -10.50 -11.22
N GLY A 60 5.31 -9.80 -12.29
CA GLY A 60 6.09 -8.69 -12.84
C GLY A 60 5.23 -7.51 -13.29
N LEU A 61 5.59 -6.32 -12.83
CA LEU A 61 4.99 -5.05 -13.17
C LEU A 61 6.03 -4.14 -13.83
N ALA A 62 5.74 -3.60 -14.99
CA ALA A 62 6.52 -2.52 -15.58
C ALA A 62 5.84 -1.20 -15.24
N VAL A 63 6.54 -0.33 -14.52
CA VAL A 63 6.04 1.00 -14.12
C VAL A 63 6.84 2.06 -14.88
N LEU A 64 6.11 2.89 -15.62
CA LEU A 64 6.64 4.10 -16.26
C LEU A 64 6.55 5.25 -15.26
N VAL A 65 7.63 6.01 -15.10
CA VAL A 65 7.62 7.30 -14.42
C VAL A 65 8.41 8.29 -15.29
N VAL A 66 7.76 9.39 -15.63
CA VAL A 66 8.23 10.39 -16.62
C VAL A 66 8.41 9.73 -17.99
N ASP A 67 9.61 9.27 -18.33
CA ASP A 67 9.98 8.58 -19.58
C ASP A 67 10.78 7.28 -19.34
N GLU A 68 11.04 6.93 -18.09
CA GLU A 68 11.77 5.73 -17.71
C GLU A 68 10.80 4.61 -17.27
N GLU A 69 10.86 3.47 -17.94
CA GLU A 69 10.15 2.26 -17.54
C GLU A 69 11.07 1.36 -16.72
N LYS A 70 10.64 0.99 -15.52
CA LYS A 70 11.34 0.02 -14.66
C LYS A 70 10.52 -1.23 -14.44
N LEU A 71 11.19 -2.38 -14.48
CA LEU A 71 10.59 -3.68 -14.20
C LEU A 71 10.68 -3.97 -12.70
N LEU A 72 9.54 -4.16 -12.09
CA LEU A 72 9.37 -4.52 -10.68
C LEU A 72 9.01 -6.00 -10.58
N SER A 73 9.74 -6.73 -9.76
CA SER A 73 9.42 -8.11 -9.37
C SER A 73 8.73 -8.15 -8.01
N ALA A 74 8.35 -9.34 -7.55
CA ALA A 74 7.75 -9.52 -6.21
C ALA A 74 8.60 -8.85 -5.10
N ASN A 75 7.94 -8.18 -4.16
CA ASN A 75 8.48 -7.35 -3.09
C ASN A 75 9.19 -6.06 -3.52
N ALA A 76 9.12 -5.69 -4.81
CA ALA A 76 9.54 -4.37 -5.28
C ALA A 76 8.44 -3.33 -5.08
N PHE A 77 8.85 -2.06 -4.98
CA PHE A 77 7.99 -0.91 -4.74
C PHE A 77 8.29 0.23 -5.70
N ALA A 78 7.25 0.92 -6.16
CA ALA A 78 7.37 2.18 -6.87
C ALA A 78 6.34 3.18 -6.37
N SER A 79 6.68 4.47 -6.45
CA SER A 79 5.76 5.55 -6.10
C SER A 79 6.02 6.79 -6.96
N ALA A 80 4.96 7.32 -7.56
CA ALA A 80 4.92 8.57 -8.28
C ALA A 80 4.19 9.62 -7.43
N PRO A 81 4.83 10.76 -7.10
CA PRO A 81 4.18 11.85 -6.38
C PRO A 81 3.17 12.58 -7.29
N PRO A 82 2.36 13.50 -6.72
CA PRO A 82 1.47 14.36 -7.50
C PRO A 82 2.20 15.05 -8.67
N GLU A 83 1.47 15.26 -9.76
CA GLU A 83 1.89 15.89 -11.01
C GLU A 83 2.94 15.11 -11.85
N VAL A 84 3.51 14.01 -11.34
CA VAL A 84 4.47 13.18 -12.07
C VAL A 84 3.72 12.23 -13.01
N VAL A 85 4.10 12.27 -14.29
CA VAL A 85 3.54 11.36 -15.30
C VAL A 85 3.99 9.94 -15.03
N HIS A 86 3.03 9.04 -14.94
CA HIS A 86 3.27 7.62 -14.70
C HIS A 86 2.24 6.74 -15.42
N GLY A 87 2.50 5.44 -15.42
CA GLY A 87 1.63 4.42 -15.97
C GLY A 87 2.18 3.05 -15.66
N PHE A 88 1.44 2.00 -15.97
CA PHE A 88 1.93 0.65 -15.74
C PHE A 88 1.36 -0.35 -16.76
N ARG A 89 2.06 -1.48 -16.88
CA ARG A 89 1.59 -2.70 -17.54
C ARG A 89 2.13 -3.92 -16.80
N THR A 90 1.40 -5.03 -16.86
CA THR A 90 1.93 -6.31 -16.35
C THR A 90 2.79 -6.97 -17.40
N THR A 91 3.90 -7.60 -17.00
CA THR A 91 4.84 -8.30 -17.90
C THR A 91 4.67 -9.82 -17.86
N SER A 92 3.90 -10.29 -16.87
CA SER A 92 3.53 -11.69 -16.63
C SER A 92 2.20 -11.70 -15.87
N PRO A 93 1.62 -12.85 -15.50
CA PRO A 93 0.64 -12.89 -14.42
C PRO A 93 1.19 -12.14 -13.21
N ALA A 94 0.39 -11.27 -12.62
CA ALA A 94 0.86 -10.39 -11.55
C ALA A 94 -0.25 -10.12 -10.52
N ARG A 95 0.18 -9.99 -9.26
CA ARG A 95 -0.64 -9.51 -8.16
C ARG A 95 0.11 -8.38 -7.46
N PHE A 96 -0.55 -7.25 -7.24
CA PHE A 96 0.06 -6.09 -6.62
C PHE A 96 -0.95 -5.24 -5.86
N LEU A 97 -0.47 -4.54 -4.85
CA LEU A 97 -1.20 -3.48 -4.17
C LEU A 97 -0.96 -2.16 -4.90
N ASN A 98 -2.03 -1.39 -5.02
CA ASN A 98 -1.98 -0.02 -5.51
C ASN A 98 -2.56 0.90 -4.44
N PHE A 99 -1.81 1.97 -4.10
CA PHE A 99 -2.14 2.92 -3.05
C PHE A 99 -2.35 4.29 -3.68
N HIS A 100 -3.52 4.88 -3.47
CA HIS A 100 -3.80 6.28 -3.78
C HIS A 100 -3.85 7.06 -2.46
N THR A 101 -2.99 8.06 -2.31
CA THR A 101 -2.88 8.86 -1.07
C THR A 101 -2.80 10.36 -1.37
N PRO A 102 -3.89 11.11 -1.02
CA PRO A 102 -5.23 10.65 -0.62
C PRO A 102 -5.96 9.88 -1.73
N ASP A 103 -7.18 9.36 -1.48
CA ASP A 103 -7.94 8.56 -2.47
C ASP A 103 -8.16 9.27 -3.83
N GLY A 104 -8.39 10.57 -3.82
CA GLY A 104 -8.61 11.34 -5.05
C GLY A 104 -9.85 10.94 -5.87
N GLY A 105 -10.75 10.14 -5.28
CA GLY A 105 -11.94 9.60 -5.93
C GLY A 105 -11.72 8.30 -6.70
N PHE A 106 -10.59 7.62 -6.48
CA PHE A 106 -10.24 6.42 -7.23
C PHE A 106 -11.18 5.25 -6.95
N ALA A 107 -11.51 5.00 -5.67
CA ALA A 107 -12.46 3.93 -5.31
C ALA A 107 -13.81 4.12 -6.01
N GLY A 108 -14.39 5.31 -5.89
CA GLY A 108 -15.66 5.65 -6.55
C GLY A 108 -15.62 5.54 -8.08
N ASN A 109 -14.50 5.90 -8.70
CA ASN A 109 -14.29 5.72 -10.13
C ASN A 109 -14.29 4.23 -10.54
N LEU A 110 -13.62 3.37 -9.77
CA LEU A 110 -13.59 1.92 -10.05
C LEU A 110 -14.98 1.32 -9.90
N GLN A 111 -15.72 1.66 -8.84
CA GLN A 111 -17.08 1.21 -8.57
C GLN A 111 -18.05 1.62 -9.69
N ALA A 112 -17.99 2.88 -10.14
CA ALA A 112 -18.80 3.36 -11.25
C ALA A 112 -18.51 2.60 -12.55
N ARG A 113 -17.23 2.43 -12.88
CA ARG A 113 -16.80 1.70 -14.09
C ARG A 113 -17.19 0.23 -14.06
N ASP A 114 -17.15 -0.44 -12.91
CA ASP A 114 -17.61 -1.83 -12.77
C ASP A 114 -19.11 -1.97 -13.06
N ARG A 115 -19.92 -0.95 -12.70
CA ARG A 115 -21.35 -0.88 -13.04
C ARG A 115 -21.62 -0.44 -14.47
N GLY A 116 -20.59 -0.13 -15.28
CA GLY A 116 -20.73 0.40 -16.64
C GLY A 116 -21.15 1.87 -16.69
N GLU A 117 -20.98 2.59 -15.59
CA GLU A 117 -21.27 4.03 -15.45
C GLU A 117 -20.03 4.86 -15.76
N PRO A 118 -20.17 6.14 -16.17
CA PRO A 118 -19.03 7.03 -16.29
C PRO A 118 -18.41 7.25 -14.91
N GLY A 119 -17.14 6.92 -14.80
CA GLY A 119 -16.32 7.22 -13.63
C GLY A 119 -15.58 8.55 -13.80
N GLY A 120 -14.97 9.01 -12.71
CA GLY A 120 -14.11 10.17 -12.70
C GLY A 120 -13.35 10.26 -11.38
N PHE A 121 -12.08 10.60 -11.47
CA PHE A 121 -11.22 10.86 -10.32
C PHE A 121 -10.12 11.83 -10.74
N ASP A 122 -9.25 12.22 -9.82
CA ASP A 122 -8.11 13.11 -10.09
C ASP A 122 -7.07 12.43 -11.00
N SER A 123 -7.39 12.30 -12.30
CA SER A 123 -6.51 11.68 -13.29
C SER A 123 -6.60 12.39 -14.62
N PHE A 124 -5.44 12.69 -15.22
CA PHE A 124 -5.32 13.46 -16.46
C PHE A 124 -4.38 12.73 -17.42
N ASP A 125 -4.84 12.47 -18.64
CA ASP A 125 -4.02 11.86 -19.68
C ASP A 125 -2.78 12.70 -19.97
N ALA A 126 -1.67 12.03 -20.21
CA ALA A 126 -0.40 12.67 -20.50
C ALA A 126 0.41 11.89 -21.55
N VAL A 127 1.50 12.48 -22.00
CA VAL A 127 2.47 11.85 -22.86
C VAL A 127 3.72 11.52 -22.03
N ALA A 128 4.28 10.33 -22.19
CA ALA A 128 5.53 9.95 -21.55
C ALA A 128 6.63 11.01 -21.82
N GLY A 129 7.37 11.39 -20.80
CA GLY A 129 8.38 12.44 -20.86
C GLY A 129 7.82 13.87 -20.76
N SER A 130 6.50 14.05 -20.62
CA SER A 130 5.91 15.37 -20.32
C SER A 130 5.79 15.58 -18.80
N GLY A 131 5.62 16.84 -18.39
CA GLY A 131 5.44 17.17 -16.97
C GLY A 131 6.75 17.43 -16.21
N PRO A 132 6.67 17.58 -14.88
CA PRO A 132 7.83 17.83 -14.04
C PRO A 132 8.76 16.60 -13.99
N PRO A 133 10.06 16.81 -13.72
CA PRO A 133 10.98 15.70 -13.47
C PRO A 133 10.52 14.93 -12.22
N GLY A 134 10.55 13.60 -12.29
CA GLY A 134 10.14 12.73 -11.19
C GLY A 134 11.15 12.63 -10.05
N ALA A 135 11.71 13.76 -9.60
CA ALA A 135 12.81 13.81 -8.63
C ALA A 135 12.49 13.12 -7.29
N ASP A 136 11.22 13.16 -6.88
CA ASP A 136 10.75 12.54 -5.65
C ASP A 136 10.07 11.18 -5.88
N SER A 137 10.17 10.65 -7.09
CA SER A 137 9.69 9.30 -7.40
C SER A 137 10.60 8.25 -6.77
N VAL A 138 10.00 7.14 -6.33
CA VAL A 138 10.70 6.05 -5.67
C VAL A 138 10.62 4.80 -6.53
N PHE A 139 11.76 4.13 -6.70
CA PHE A 139 11.85 2.79 -7.24
C PHE A 139 12.77 1.96 -6.35
N LEU A 140 12.24 0.92 -5.76
CA LEU A 140 12.97 0.01 -4.87
C LEU A 140 12.80 -1.43 -5.34
N GLY A 141 13.91 -2.14 -5.47
CA GLY A 141 13.93 -3.58 -5.65
C GLY A 141 13.50 -4.33 -4.38
N PRO A 142 13.40 -5.67 -4.47
CA PRO A 142 13.09 -6.50 -3.31
C PRO A 142 14.08 -6.28 -2.17
N GLY A 143 13.57 -5.99 -0.96
CA GLY A 143 14.39 -5.74 0.23
C GLY A 143 15.07 -4.37 0.29
N GLU A 144 15.00 -3.56 -0.76
CA GLU A 144 15.54 -2.21 -0.76
C GLU A 144 14.67 -1.23 0.03
N GLY A 145 15.29 -0.15 0.52
CA GLY A 145 14.74 0.90 1.35
C GLY A 145 15.67 1.26 2.50
N GLU A 146 15.29 2.23 3.31
CA GLU A 146 16.05 2.58 4.51
C GLU A 146 15.76 1.55 5.60
N ARG A 147 16.79 0.77 5.97
CA ARG A 147 16.66 -0.35 6.92
C ARG A 147 17.05 0.10 8.32
N LEU A 148 16.12 -0.08 9.26
CA LEU A 148 16.28 0.20 10.68
C LEU A 148 16.21 -1.13 11.44
N GLU A 149 17.32 -1.50 12.10
CA GLU A 149 17.44 -2.80 12.78
C GLU A 149 17.21 -2.65 14.28
N GLY A 150 16.19 -3.35 14.80
CA GLY A 150 15.93 -3.51 16.21
C GLY A 150 16.14 -4.97 16.65
N ASN A 151 16.04 -5.24 17.95
CA ASN A 151 16.32 -6.57 18.51
C ASN A 151 15.31 -7.65 18.08
N THR A 152 14.04 -7.27 17.90
CA THR A 152 12.94 -8.20 17.62
C THR A 152 12.14 -7.80 16.37
N ARG A 153 12.57 -6.72 15.70
CA ARG A 153 11.96 -6.24 14.46
C ARG A 153 13.01 -5.62 13.55
N ILE A 154 12.76 -5.67 12.26
CA ILE A 154 13.43 -4.86 11.26
C ILE A 154 12.35 -4.04 10.59
N ALA A 155 12.57 -2.72 10.46
CA ALA A 155 11.70 -1.82 9.72
C ALA A 155 12.44 -1.33 8.47
N THR A 156 11.87 -1.56 7.29
CA THR A 156 12.40 -1.04 6.03
C THR A 156 11.44 0.02 5.48
N ILE A 157 11.85 1.29 5.56
CA ILE A 157 11.07 2.42 5.05
C ILE A 157 11.13 2.37 3.52
N LYS A 158 9.98 2.16 2.87
CA LYS A 158 9.85 2.17 1.41
C LYS A 158 9.60 3.57 0.87
N VAL A 159 8.78 4.35 1.57
CA VAL A 159 8.54 5.77 1.31
C VAL A 159 8.16 6.45 2.61
N GLY A 160 8.60 7.68 2.78
CA GLY A 160 8.21 8.57 3.87
C GLY A 160 8.00 9.97 3.29
N ARG A 161 6.75 10.33 3.05
CA ARG A 161 6.28 11.64 2.58
C ARG A 161 5.14 12.10 3.46
N GLU A 162 4.69 13.34 3.26
CA GLU A 162 3.57 13.90 4.02
C GLU A 162 2.31 13.04 3.87
N GLU A 163 2.00 12.61 2.65
CA GLU A 163 0.78 11.85 2.33
C GLU A 163 0.85 10.37 2.70
N LEU A 164 2.05 9.78 2.80
CA LEU A 164 2.24 8.33 2.98
C LEU A 164 3.55 8.00 3.69
N ALA A 165 3.47 7.19 4.75
CA ALA A 165 4.59 6.37 5.18
C ALA A 165 4.25 4.89 4.93
N LEU A 166 5.08 4.21 4.15
CA LEU A 166 5.00 2.77 3.91
C LEU A 166 6.25 2.09 4.45
N ILE A 167 6.04 1.23 5.42
CA ILE A 167 7.10 0.48 6.12
C ILE A 167 6.88 -1.01 5.90
N GLU A 168 7.91 -1.73 5.52
CA GLU A 168 7.91 -3.19 5.59
C GLU A 168 8.55 -3.63 6.90
N PHE A 169 7.77 -4.31 7.75
CA PHE A 169 8.25 -4.91 8.98
C PHE A 169 8.56 -6.39 8.80
N GLU A 170 9.72 -6.81 9.29
CA GLU A 170 10.06 -8.19 9.62
C GLU A 170 10.01 -8.32 11.14
N LEU A 171 9.14 -9.19 11.64
CA LEU A 171 8.90 -9.40 13.06
C LEU A 171 9.46 -10.77 13.49
N GLU A 172 10.37 -10.77 14.45
CA GLU A 172 10.89 -12.02 15.02
C GLU A 172 9.81 -12.75 15.84
N PRO A 173 9.95 -14.06 16.05
CA PRO A 173 9.13 -14.81 16.99
C PRO A 173 9.12 -14.16 18.38
N GLY A 174 7.93 -14.00 18.95
CA GLY A 174 7.77 -13.37 20.27
C GLY A 174 7.85 -11.84 20.28
N PHE A 175 7.79 -11.18 19.13
CA PHE A 175 7.69 -9.72 19.08
C PHE A 175 6.39 -9.24 19.78
N VAL A 176 6.53 -8.39 20.81
CA VAL A 176 5.40 -7.94 21.63
C VAL A 176 4.65 -6.78 20.99
N GLY A 177 5.34 -5.91 20.25
CA GLY A 177 4.75 -4.73 19.64
C GLY A 177 4.48 -3.57 20.60
N PRO A 178 3.81 -2.52 20.12
CA PRO A 178 3.39 -1.39 20.96
C PRO A 178 2.20 -1.78 21.86
N ASP A 179 2.06 -1.07 22.98
CA ASP A 179 0.82 -1.11 23.75
C ASP A 179 -0.37 -0.65 22.91
N PRO A 180 -1.62 -1.10 23.22
CA PRO A 180 -2.80 -0.63 22.52
C PRO A 180 -2.91 0.92 22.56
N HIS A 181 -3.02 1.55 21.40
CA HIS A 181 -3.03 2.99 21.22
C HIS A 181 -3.97 3.39 20.07
N SER A 182 -4.21 4.67 19.89
CA SER A 182 -5.00 5.24 18.80
C SER A 182 -4.33 6.51 18.26
N HIS A 183 -4.68 6.88 17.05
CA HIS A 183 -4.24 8.10 16.38
C HIS A 183 -5.43 9.03 16.13
N ASP A 184 -5.22 10.35 16.28
CA ASP A 184 -6.27 11.35 16.12
C ASP A 184 -6.23 12.02 14.72
N ASP A 185 -5.23 11.72 13.91
CA ASP A 185 -4.88 12.49 12.70
C ASP A 185 -4.57 11.64 11.46
N HIS A 186 -4.45 10.32 11.58
CA HIS A 186 -4.17 9.43 10.45
C HIS A 186 -4.79 8.04 10.62
N ILE A 187 -4.82 7.32 9.50
CA ILE A 187 -5.20 5.91 9.42
C ILE A 187 -3.92 5.09 9.54
N ASP A 188 -3.95 4.08 10.41
CA ASP A 188 -2.92 3.04 10.47
C ASP A 188 -3.48 1.73 9.90
N SER A 189 -2.77 1.18 8.93
CA SER A 189 -3.21 -0.02 8.23
C SER A 189 -2.07 -1.02 8.05
N PHE A 190 -2.44 -2.30 7.91
CA PHE A 190 -1.50 -3.41 7.81
C PHE A 190 -1.92 -4.37 6.70
N TYR A 191 -0.96 -4.79 5.88
CA TYR A 191 -1.14 -5.90 4.95
C TYR A 191 -0.14 -7.01 5.28
N VAL A 192 -0.61 -8.21 5.55
CA VAL A 192 0.25 -9.35 5.91
C VAL A 192 0.88 -9.94 4.65
N LEU A 193 2.21 -9.88 4.56
CA LEU A 193 2.98 -10.45 3.47
C LEU A 193 3.30 -11.93 3.71
N ASP A 194 3.66 -12.28 4.96
CA ASP A 194 4.04 -13.64 5.36
C ASP A 194 3.86 -13.85 6.85
N GLY A 195 3.69 -15.11 7.28
CA GLY A 195 3.48 -15.49 8.67
C GLY A 195 2.06 -15.25 9.16
N GLU A 196 1.87 -15.25 10.48
CA GLU A 196 0.56 -15.09 11.14
C GLU A 196 0.67 -14.13 12.34
N PRO A 197 0.93 -12.83 12.12
CA PRO A 197 0.91 -11.83 13.18
C PRO A 197 -0.46 -11.72 13.82
N GLU A 198 -0.49 -11.16 15.04
CA GLU A 198 -1.69 -10.91 15.80
C GLU A 198 -1.98 -9.40 15.83
N PHE A 199 -3.24 -9.03 15.60
CA PHE A 199 -3.71 -7.65 15.62
C PHE A 199 -4.81 -7.50 16.65
N PHE A 200 -4.69 -6.50 17.51
CA PHE A 200 -5.79 -6.02 18.35
C PHE A 200 -6.39 -4.78 17.67
N VAL A 201 -7.66 -4.81 17.34
CA VAL A 201 -8.37 -3.66 16.74
C VAL A 201 -9.87 -3.77 17.03
N GLY A 202 -10.52 -2.63 17.29
CA GLY A 202 -11.97 -2.60 17.57
C GLY A 202 -12.39 -3.38 18.83
N GLY A 203 -11.45 -3.61 19.75
CA GLY A 203 -11.70 -4.36 20.98
C GLY A 203 -11.57 -5.89 20.86
N GLU A 204 -11.21 -6.39 19.68
CA GLU A 204 -11.03 -7.81 19.38
C GLU A 204 -9.58 -8.11 18.94
N THR A 205 -9.17 -9.38 19.12
CA THR A 205 -7.86 -9.85 18.71
C THR A 205 -8.00 -10.84 17.56
N PHE A 206 -7.22 -10.63 16.50
CA PHE A 206 -7.23 -11.43 15.29
C PHE A 206 -5.84 -11.96 14.98
N ARG A 207 -5.70 -13.24 14.72
CA ARG A 207 -4.51 -13.83 14.14
C ARG A 207 -4.74 -14.03 12.64
N LEU A 208 -3.93 -13.38 11.82
CA LEU A 208 -4.21 -13.21 10.39
C LEU A 208 -2.99 -13.61 9.54
N GLY A 209 -3.24 -14.47 8.56
CA GLY A 209 -2.22 -14.96 7.63
C GLY A 209 -1.98 -14.06 6.42
N SER A 210 -1.04 -14.47 5.59
CA SER A 210 -0.66 -13.78 4.35
C SER A 210 -1.86 -13.43 3.47
N GLY A 211 -1.89 -12.21 2.93
CA GLY A 211 -3.00 -11.66 2.13
C GLY A 211 -4.12 -11.02 2.94
N SER A 212 -4.05 -11.06 4.28
CA SER A 212 -5.00 -10.37 5.15
C SER A 212 -4.67 -8.88 5.25
N PHE A 213 -5.70 -8.08 5.52
CA PHE A 213 -5.61 -6.64 5.67
C PHE A 213 -6.33 -6.18 6.93
N VAL A 214 -5.73 -5.22 7.65
CA VAL A 214 -6.33 -4.56 8.81
C VAL A 214 -6.19 -3.06 8.64
N ALA A 215 -7.25 -2.30 8.94
CA ALA A 215 -7.15 -0.86 9.06
C ALA A 215 -7.79 -0.37 10.36
N ALA A 216 -7.05 0.45 11.07
CA ALA A 216 -7.48 1.21 12.22
C ALA A 216 -7.70 2.67 11.77
N PRO A 217 -8.96 3.09 11.54
CA PRO A 217 -9.25 4.47 11.24
C PRO A 217 -8.97 5.37 12.44
N ILE A 218 -8.99 6.67 12.21
CA ILE A 218 -8.79 7.70 13.23
C ILE A 218 -9.62 7.40 14.49
N GLY A 219 -8.95 7.39 15.65
CA GLY A 219 -9.54 7.11 16.96
C GLY A 219 -9.72 5.62 17.29
N ALA A 220 -9.50 4.70 16.36
CA ALA A 220 -9.61 3.27 16.65
C ALA A 220 -8.39 2.76 17.43
N VAL A 221 -8.65 2.16 18.59
CA VAL A 221 -7.57 1.55 19.40
C VAL A 221 -7.08 0.29 18.73
N HIS A 222 -5.76 0.19 18.56
CA HIS A 222 -5.11 -0.94 17.89
C HIS A 222 -3.71 -1.23 18.43
N ALA A 223 -3.23 -2.43 18.14
CA ALA A 223 -1.86 -2.89 18.39
C ALA A 223 -1.58 -4.08 17.46
N PHE A 224 -0.30 -4.44 17.30
CA PHE A 224 0.09 -5.63 16.59
C PHE A 224 1.28 -6.31 17.26
N SER A 225 1.40 -7.62 17.11
CA SER A 225 2.44 -8.44 17.70
C SER A 225 2.71 -9.69 16.83
N ASN A 226 3.77 -10.40 17.13
CA ASN A 226 4.03 -11.71 16.57
C ASN A 226 4.31 -12.73 17.68
N PRO A 227 3.27 -13.24 18.36
CA PRO A 227 3.45 -14.21 19.45
C PRO A 227 3.78 -15.62 18.96
N GLY A 228 3.71 -15.86 17.64
CA GLY A 228 3.96 -17.15 17.02
C GLY A 228 5.43 -17.59 17.06
N PRO A 229 5.71 -18.86 16.72
CA PRO A 229 7.06 -19.40 16.67
C PRO A 229 7.84 -19.03 15.40
N ASP A 230 7.16 -18.57 14.37
CA ASP A 230 7.73 -18.23 13.08
C ASP A 230 7.81 -16.71 12.88
N ARG A 231 8.69 -16.25 12.01
CA ARG A 231 8.77 -14.86 11.59
C ARG A 231 7.49 -14.44 10.89
N ALA A 232 7.15 -13.15 10.98
CA ALA A 232 6.09 -12.56 10.20
C ALA A 232 6.61 -11.34 9.43
N ARG A 233 6.02 -11.07 8.27
CA ARG A 233 6.29 -9.88 7.45
C ARG A 233 4.99 -9.17 7.14
N LEU A 234 4.99 -7.86 7.27
CA LEU A 234 3.81 -7.06 6.96
C LEU A 234 4.21 -5.69 6.39
N LEU A 235 3.32 -5.09 5.64
CA LEU A 235 3.36 -3.66 5.34
C LEU A 235 2.56 -2.93 6.40
N ASN A 236 3.13 -1.85 6.92
CA ASN A 236 2.44 -0.89 7.77
C ASN A 236 2.32 0.43 7.00
N ILE A 237 1.11 0.94 6.91
CA ILE A 237 0.72 2.05 6.04
C ILE A 237 0.10 3.15 6.88
N HIS A 238 0.74 4.31 6.99
CA HIS A 238 0.22 5.49 7.63
C HIS A 238 -0.19 6.52 6.58
N ALA A 239 -1.44 6.93 6.58
CA ALA A 239 -1.99 7.92 5.66
C ALA A 239 -2.90 8.93 6.39
N PRO A 240 -2.51 10.23 6.42
CA PRO A 240 -1.18 10.76 6.10
C PRO A 240 -0.07 10.23 7.02
N SER A 241 1.18 10.45 6.63
CA SER A 241 2.36 9.94 7.36
C SER A 241 2.53 10.49 8.77
N VAL A 242 2.13 11.73 9.01
CA VAL A 242 2.30 12.50 10.25
C VAL A 242 3.67 12.35 10.93
N GLY A 243 4.72 12.16 10.13
CA GLY A 243 6.08 12.02 10.64
C GLY A 243 6.42 10.63 11.20
N PHE A 244 5.62 9.60 10.94
CA PHE A 244 5.87 8.27 11.49
C PHE A 244 7.23 7.69 11.10
N HIS A 245 7.66 7.89 9.89
CA HIS A 245 8.97 7.42 9.41
C HIS A 245 10.14 8.15 10.09
N GLU A 246 10.01 9.45 10.44
CA GLU A 246 11.01 10.16 11.23
C GLU A 246 11.04 9.64 12.66
N TRP A 247 9.87 9.43 13.26
CA TRP A 247 9.79 8.87 14.61
C TRP A 247 10.45 7.48 14.67
N LEU A 248 10.23 6.59 13.69
CA LEU A 248 10.86 5.28 13.64
C LEU A 248 12.40 5.36 13.70
N ARG A 249 13.02 6.34 13.04
CA ARG A 249 14.48 6.55 13.08
C ARG A 249 14.99 6.87 14.49
N THR A 250 14.14 7.39 15.37
CA THR A 250 14.52 7.75 16.74
C THR A 250 14.41 6.61 17.73
N VAL A 251 13.66 5.56 17.42
CA VAL A 251 13.34 4.42 18.31
C VAL A 251 13.86 3.06 17.81
N SER A 252 14.71 3.09 16.79
CA SER A 252 15.33 1.89 16.19
C SER A 252 16.78 1.78 16.57
#